data_94af0994bbd54b4c7d33fdead2ed5755
#
_entry.id   94af0994bbd54b4c7d33fdead2ed5755
#
_cell.length_a   1.000
_cell.length_b   1.000
_cell.length_c   1.000
_cell.angle_alpha   90.00
_cell.angle_beta   90.00
_cell.angle_gamma   90.00
#
_symmetry.space_group_name_H-M   'P 1'
#
loop_
_entity.id
_entity.type
_entity.pdbx_description
1 polymer ?
#
loop_
_entity_poly.entity_id
_entity_poly.type
_entity_poly.pdbx_seq_one_letter_code
_entity_poly.pdbx_strand_id
1 'polypeptide(L)'
;MARSGFTETGHGRIAWTETEGEGPAVLFIHGNSSAREMFGRQFESEIGRRYRLIAFDLPGHGESSDAPDPAATYSIHGFADAAIAFLDARGISQAVVVGWSLGGHVALELLARWPGTVAAWITGTPPAGGADMQVAFLPSENMGLTFKDQFTEEEARSQAQAGAGEGVPLEPWMLAAAMRADGRFRPLMLQAAIEGKDLDGRKIAGTAPQPLAVVTGGAEPFVNNEFLTSVTYRNLWDGKVHVLDGLGHAPFWQDAPRFNALLSRFLDEVTR
;
A
#
# COMPACT_ATOMS: atom_id res chain seq x y z
N MET A 1 8.35 20.09 9.72
CA MET A 1 8.92 18.79 10.24
C MET A 1 7.78 17.79 10.33
N ALA A 2 8.03 16.48 10.22
CA ALA A 2 6.99 15.48 10.45
C ALA A 2 6.83 15.25 11.97
N ARG A 3 5.61 14.95 12.39
CA ARG A 3 5.28 14.51 13.76
C ARG A 3 4.83 13.05 13.74
N SER A 4 5.12 12.29 14.78
CA SER A 4 4.70 10.90 14.94
C SER A 4 3.91 10.71 16.22
N GLY A 5 3.10 9.66 16.26
CA GLY A 5 2.30 9.35 17.44
C GLY A 5 1.57 8.03 17.28
N PHE A 6 0.64 7.79 18.20
CA PHE A 6 -0.20 6.61 18.22
C PHE A 6 -1.68 7.00 18.29
N THR A 7 -2.53 6.14 17.75
CA THR A 7 -3.99 6.27 17.81
C THR A 7 -4.58 4.94 18.22
N GLU A 8 -5.40 4.92 19.26
CA GLU A 8 -6.12 3.71 19.70
C GLU A 8 -7.33 3.47 18.78
N THR A 9 -7.50 2.23 18.36
CA THR A 9 -8.63 1.77 17.55
C THR A 9 -9.11 0.40 18.01
N GLY A 10 -10.23 -0.07 17.51
CA GLY A 10 -10.69 -1.45 17.70
C GLY A 10 -9.74 -2.52 17.14
N HIS A 11 -8.85 -2.13 16.22
CA HIS A 11 -7.84 -3.01 15.60
C HIS A 11 -6.47 -2.93 16.27
N GLY A 12 -6.37 -2.23 17.41
CA GLY A 12 -5.15 -2.03 18.20
C GLY A 12 -4.64 -0.59 18.14
N ARG A 13 -3.49 -0.40 18.75
CA ARG A 13 -2.77 0.88 18.77
C ARG A 13 -2.01 1.03 17.45
N ILE A 14 -2.35 2.05 16.69
CA ILE A 14 -1.81 2.34 15.35
C ILE A 14 -0.76 3.44 15.44
N ALA A 15 0.46 3.13 15.03
CA ALA A 15 1.57 4.09 14.90
C ALA A 15 1.46 4.85 13.59
N TRP A 16 1.74 6.16 13.62
CA TRP A 16 1.64 7.01 12.45
C TRP A 16 2.70 8.11 12.43
N THR A 17 2.97 8.62 11.25
CA THR A 17 3.76 9.83 11.00
C THR A 17 2.97 10.75 10.07
N GLU A 18 3.04 12.08 10.33
CA GLU A 18 2.28 13.09 9.60
C GLU A 18 3.14 14.32 9.34
N THR A 19 3.06 14.88 8.13
CA THR A 19 3.71 16.17 7.82
C THR A 19 2.87 17.34 8.29
N GLU A 20 3.49 18.53 8.38
CA GLU A 20 2.83 19.80 8.75
C GLU A 20 2.22 20.52 7.53
N GLY A 21 2.18 19.90 6.36
CA GLY A 21 1.55 20.51 5.18
C GLY A 21 0.07 20.82 5.44
N GLU A 22 -0.37 21.99 4.98
CA GLU A 22 -1.75 22.49 5.19
C GLU A 22 -2.72 22.06 4.07
N GLY A 23 -2.21 21.45 3.01
CA GLY A 23 -3.02 20.99 1.88
C GLY A 23 -3.91 19.77 2.21
N PRO A 24 -4.63 19.26 1.23
CA PRO A 24 -5.48 18.08 1.38
C PRO A 24 -4.73 16.89 1.98
N ALA A 25 -5.44 16.07 2.77
CA ALA A 25 -4.86 14.87 3.36
C ALA A 25 -4.55 13.81 2.30
N VAL A 26 -3.37 13.19 2.43
CA VAL A 26 -2.92 12.07 1.59
C VAL A 26 -2.50 10.93 2.51
N LEU A 27 -3.24 9.83 2.49
CA LEU A 27 -2.98 8.64 3.30
C LEU A 27 -2.07 7.68 2.55
N PHE A 28 -0.96 7.30 3.14
CA PHE A 28 -0.02 6.32 2.61
C PHE A 28 -0.14 4.99 3.36
N ILE A 29 -0.26 3.89 2.61
CA ILE A 29 -0.42 2.54 3.15
C ILE A 29 0.68 1.63 2.57
N HIS A 30 1.51 1.09 3.45
CA HIS A 30 2.67 0.28 3.10
C HIS A 30 2.31 -1.16 2.67
N GLY A 31 3.30 -1.87 2.14
CA GLY A 31 3.17 -3.25 1.67
C GLY A 31 3.37 -4.31 2.77
N ASN A 32 3.24 -5.57 2.35
CA ASN A 32 3.44 -6.74 3.20
C ASN A 32 4.82 -6.71 3.90
N SER A 33 4.83 -6.97 5.22
CA SER A 33 6.06 -7.08 6.03
C SER A 33 6.97 -5.84 5.97
N SER A 34 6.39 -4.68 5.77
CA SER A 34 7.06 -3.39 5.68
C SER A 34 6.56 -2.43 6.78
N ALA A 35 6.86 -1.15 6.66
CA ALA A 35 6.45 -0.13 7.61
C ALA A 35 6.32 1.24 6.92
N ARG A 36 5.73 2.22 7.62
CA ARG A 36 5.47 3.57 7.14
C ARG A 36 6.73 4.33 6.69
N GLU A 37 7.90 3.95 7.21
CA GLU A 37 9.21 4.52 6.86
C GLU A 37 9.54 4.40 5.36
N MET A 38 8.92 3.44 4.65
CA MET A 38 9.07 3.32 3.20
C MET A 38 8.73 4.62 2.45
N PHE A 39 7.87 5.45 2.99
CA PHE A 39 7.46 6.70 2.37
C PHE A 39 8.29 7.92 2.79
N GLY A 40 9.40 7.73 3.52
CA GLY A 40 10.26 8.81 4.00
C GLY A 40 10.67 9.80 2.91
N ARG A 41 11.01 9.30 1.71
CA ARG A 41 11.42 10.12 0.56
C ARG A 41 10.29 11.02 0.01
N GLN A 42 9.02 10.64 0.19
CA GLN A 42 7.86 11.47 -0.14
C GLN A 42 7.62 12.52 0.94
N PHE A 43 7.75 12.12 2.21
CA PHE A 43 7.56 13.00 3.37
C PHE A 43 8.59 14.12 3.43
N GLU A 44 9.84 13.86 3.05
CA GLU A 44 10.94 14.82 3.02
C GLU A 44 10.94 15.72 1.77
N SER A 45 10.08 15.42 0.78
CA SER A 45 10.02 16.13 -0.49
C SER A 45 9.14 17.38 -0.43
N GLU A 46 9.02 18.08 -1.58
CA GLU A 46 8.10 19.20 -1.77
C GLU A 46 6.63 18.77 -1.55
N ILE A 47 6.27 17.51 -1.84
CA ILE A 47 4.93 17.00 -1.60
C ILE A 47 4.59 17.07 -0.11
N GLY A 48 5.53 16.65 0.77
CA GLY A 48 5.34 16.70 2.22
C GLY A 48 5.26 18.12 2.81
N ARG A 49 5.74 19.13 2.08
CA ARG A 49 5.56 20.56 2.45
C ARG A 49 4.22 21.12 2.01
N ARG A 50 3.69 20.64 0.89
CA ARG A 50 2.44 21.16 0.28
C ARG A 50 1.20 20.46 0.79
N TYR A 51 1.26 19.14 0.98
CA TYR A 51 0.15 18.30 1.38
C TYR A 51 0.32 17.80 2.81
N ARG A 52 -0.80 17.52 3.47
CA ARG A 52 -0.82 16.82 4.74
C ARG A 52 -0.65 15.32 4.49
N LEU A 53 0.61 14.85 4.41
CA LEU A 53 0.90 13.43 4.24
C LEU A 53 0.76 12.69 5.56
N ILE A 54 0.09 11.57 5.55
CA ILE A 54 -0.13 10.70 6.71
C ILE A 54 0.25 9.29 6.30
N ALA A 55 1.21 8.69 6.98
CA ALA A 55 1.53 7.27 6.84
C ALA A 55 1.33 6.58 8.19
N PHE A 56 0.80 5.37 8.18
CA PHE A 56 0.61 4.58 9.38
C PHE A 56 1.11 3.15 9.17
N ASP A 57 1.49 2.49 10.26
CA ASP A 57 1.78 1.08 10.22
C ASP A 57 0.48 0.28 10.33
N LEU A 58 0.26 -0.64 9.42
CA LEU A 58 -0.84 -1.59 9.50
C LEU A 58 -0.78 -2.37 10.83
N PRO A 59 -1.92 -2.80 11.40
CA PRO A 59 -1.92 -3.70 12.56
C PRO A 59 -0.95 -4.87 12.37
N GLY A 60 -0.16 -5.19 13.38
CA GLY A 60 0.86 -6.24 13.30
C GLY A 60 2.13 -5.86 12.55
N HIS A 61 2.31 -4.60 12.15
CA HIS A 61 3.49 -4.11 11.43
C HIS A 61 4.16 -2.93 12.16
N GLY A 62 5.44 -2.72 11.89
CA GLY A 62 6.20 -1.56 12.36
C GLY A 62 6.06 -1.36 13.88
N GLU A 63 5.68 -0.16 14.30
CA GLU A 63 5.43 0.20 15.70
C GLU A 63 3.96 0.05 16.12
N SER A 64 3.06 -0.33 15.20
CA SER A 64 1.68 -0.68 15.56
C SER A 64 1.63 -1.96 16.40
N SER A 65 0.64 -2.06 17.28
CA SER A 65 0.44 -3.29 18.04
C SER A 65 -0.01 -4.43 17.12
N ASP A 66 0.18 -5.66 17.58
CA ASP A 66 -0.51 -6.79 16.98
C ASP A 66 -2.02 -6.63 17.16
N ALA A 67 -2.78 -7.17 16.21
CA ALA A 67 -4.24 -7.08 16.25
C ALA A 67 -4.81 -7.80 17.47
N PRO A 68 -5.71 -7.17 18.25
CA PRO A 68 -6.40 -7.83 19.35
C PRO A 68 -7.25 -9.02 18.89
N ASP A 69 -7.86 -8.89 17.70
CA ASP A 69 -8.56 -9.95 16.98
C ASP A 69 -7.91 -10.17 15.61
N PRO A 70 -6.94 -11.10 15.50
CA PRO A 70 -6.27 -11.41 14.26
C PRO A 70 -7.22 -11.89 13.15
N ALA A 71 -8.26 -12.65 13.48
CA ALA A 71 -9.18 -13.19 12.49
C ALA A 71 -10.08 -12.12 11.86
N ALA A 72 -10.42 -11.09 12.60
CA ALA A 72 -11.18 -9.95 12.10
C ALA A 72 -10.30 -8.94 11.34
N THR A 73 -9.00 -8.84 11.71
CA THR A 73 -8.14 -7.75 11.23
C THR A 73 -7.21 -8.17 10.09
N TYR A 74 -6.71 -9.42 10.09
CA TYR A 74 -5.68 -9.86 9.15
C TYR A 74 -6.26 -10.42 7.85
N SER A 75 -6.90 -9.51 7.10
CA SER A 75 -7.34 -9.67 5.72
C SER A 75 -7.21 -8.30 5.02
N ILE A 76 -7.29 -8.24 3.71
CA ILE A 76 -7.32 -6.94 3.00
C ILE A 76 -8.53 -6.13 3.49
N HIS A 77 -9.68 -6.79 3.64
CA HIS A 77 -10.90 -6.18 4.16
C HIS A 77 -10.73 -5.65 5.60
N GLY A 78 -10.16 -6.44 6.51
CA GLY A 78 -9.91 -6.04 7.89
C GLY A 78 -8.85 -4.94 8.03
N PHE A 79 -7.81 -4.94 7.18
CA PHE A 79 -6.87 -3.83 7.12
C PHE A 79 -7.53 -2.52 6.62
N ALA A 80 -8.50 -2.63 5.71
CA ALA A 80 -9.29 -1.46 5.31
C ALA A 80 -10.18 -0.96 6.45
N ASP A 81 -10.78 -1.86 7.25
CA ASP A 81 -11.52 -1.48 8.47
C ASP A 81 -10.61 -0.77 9.48
N ALA A 82 -9.39 -1.27 9.67
CA ALA A 82 -8.40 -0.63 10.55
C ALA A 82 -8.01 0.77 10.03
N ALA A 83 -7.84 0.94 8.72
CA ALA A 83 -7.58 2.24 8.11
C ALA A 83 -8.76 3.22 8.28
N ILE A 84 -10.00 2.77 8.10
CA ILE A 84 -11.21 3.59 8.34
C ILE A 84 -11.29 3.99 9.81
N ALA A 85 -11.12 3.04 10.73
CA ALA A 85 -11.15 3.32 12.18
C ALA A 85 -10.04 4.31 12.60
N PHE A 86 -8.85 4.21 11.98
CA PHE A 86 -7.77 5.17 12.19
C PHE A 86 -8.13 6.56 11.69
N LEU A 87 -8.68 6.69 10.48
CA LEU A 87 -9.11 7.96 9.90
C LEU A 87 -10.20 8.63 10.73
N ASP A 88 -11.20 7.85 11.15
CA ASP A 88 -12.30 8.32 12.00
C ASP A 88 -11.80 8.82 13.36
N ALA A 89 -10.93 8.06 14.03
CA ALA A 89 -10.34 8.44 15.32
C ALA A 89 -9.46 9.72 15.21
N ARG A 90 -8.96 10.02 14.01
CA ARG A 90 -8.17 11.21 13.70
C ARG A 90 -9.02 12.38 13.19
N GLY A 91 -10.34 12.21 13.02
CA GLY A 91 -11.23 13.21 12.45
C GLY A 91 -10.93 13.55 10.99
N ILE A 92 -10.38 12.60 10.22
CA ILE A 92 -10.06 12.78 8.81
C ILE A 92 -11.24 12.30 7.99
N SER A 93 -12.00 13.23 7.42
CA SER A 93 -13.22 12.93 6.67
C SER A 93 -13.00 12.70 5.18
N GLN A 94 -11.87 13.16 4.64
CA GLN A 94 -11.50 12.99 3.22
C GLN A 94 -9.99 12.85 3.07
N ALA A 95 -9.56 11.99 2.13
CA ALA A 95 -8.15 11.87 1.75
C ALA A 95 -8.00 11.31 0.32
N VAL A 96 -6.87 11.64 -0.32
CA VAL A 96 -6.34 10.82 -1.40
C VAL A 96 -5.61 9.63 -0.77
N VAL A 97 -5.84 8.42 -1.27
CA VAL A 97 -5.23 7.20 -0.73
C VAL A 97 -4.13 6.71 -1.64
N VAL A 98 -2.92 6.57 -1.12
CA VAL A 98 -1.74 6.07 -1.84
C VAL A 98 -1.33 4.73 -1.21
N GLY A 99 -1.50 3.64 -1.96
CA GLY A 99 -1.18 2.30 -1.48
C GLY A 99 -0.08 1.63 -2.28
N TRP A 100 0.80 0.91 -1.59
CA TRP A 100 1.84 0.11 -2.18
C TRP A 100 1.65 -1.37 -1.87
N SER A 101 1.67 -2.23 -2.90
CA SER A 101 1.58 -3.69 -2.75
C SER A 101 0.32 -4.09 -1.96
N LEU A 102 0.43 -4.75 -0.80
CA LEU A 102 -0.69 -5.00 0.11
C LEU A 102 -1.49 -3.72 0.41
N GLY A 103 -0.80 -2.60 0.67
CA GLY A 103 -1.46 -1.32 0.89
C GLY A 103 -2.25 -0.80 -0.31
N GLY A 104 -1.88 -1.21 -1.52
CA GLY A 104 -2.65 -0.89 -2.72
C GLY A 104 -3.97 -1.68 -2.81
N HIS A 105 -3.99 -2.93 -2.35
CA HIS A 105 -5.25 -3.69 -2.21
C HIS A 105 -6.15 -3.06 -1.15
N VAL A 106 -5.57 -2.60 -0.02
CA VAL A 106 -6.30 -1.85 1.00
C VAL A 106 -6.85 -0.54 0.43
N ALA A 107 -6.07 0.17 -0.40
CA ALA A 107 -6.52 1.39 -1.06
C ALA A 107 -7.71 1.16 -2.02
N LEU A 108 -7.75 0.01 -2.72
CA LEU A 108 -8.91 -0.37 -3.54
C LEU A 108 -10.15 -0.65 -2.68
N GLU A 109 -10.01 -1.32 -1.54
CA GLU A 109 -11.11 -1.50 -0.58
C GLU A 109 -11.63 -0.14 -0.08
N LEU A 110 -10.74 0.79 0.29
CA LEU A 110 -11.13 2.14 0.72
C LEU A 110 -11.84 2.91 -0.41
N LEU A 111 -11.38 2.76 -1.65
CA LEU A 111 -12.01 3.38 -2.82
C LEU A 111 -13.47 2.92 -2.99
N ALA A 112 -13.76 1.67 -2.64
CA ALA A 112 -15.12 1.12 -2.72
C ALA A 112 -15.98 1.41 -1.48
N ARG A 113 -15.39 1.51 -0.30
CA ARG A 113 -16.11 1.44 0.98
C ARG A 113 -16.08 2.72 1.80
N TRP A 114 -15.02 3.52 1.68
CA TRP A 114 -14.89 4.75 2.47
C TRP A 114 -15.32 5.97 1.64
N PRO A 115 -16.44 6.62 1.95
CA PRO A 115 -16.96 7.77 1.17
C PRO A 115 -16.00 8.96 1.13
N GLY A 116 -15.05 9.02 2.06
CA GLY A 116 -14.02 10.06 2.12
C GLY A 116 -12.87 9.87 1.12
N THR A 117 -12.83 8.77 0.36
CA THR A 117 -11.79 8.58 -0.66
C THR A 117 -12.04 9.51 -1.84
N VAL A 118 -11.20 10.54 -1.97
CA VAL A 118 -11.25 11.53 -3.08
C VAL A 118 -10.74 10.90 -4.37
N ALA A 119 -9.62 10.21 -4.29
CA ALA A 119 -8.96 9.49 -5.37
C ALA A 119 -8.04 8.41 -4.78
N ALA A 120 -7.63 7.43 -5.58
CA ALA A 120 -6.66 6.43 -5.16
C ALA A 120 -5.48 6.34 -6.13
N TRP A 121 -4.31 6.02 -5.57
CA TRP A 121 -3.09 5.69 -6.27
C TRP A 121 -2.59 4.33 -5.79
N ILE A 122 -2.40 3.39 -6.69
CA ILE A 122 -1.83 2.09 -6.39
C ILE A 122 -0.51 1.88 -7.09
N THR A 123 0.46 1.30 -6.37
CA THR A 123 1.80 1.00 -6.90
C THR A 123 2.14 -0.46 -6.61
N GLY A 124 2.65 -1.19 -7.61
CA GLY A 124 3.01 -2.60 -7.45
C GLY A 124 1.82 -3.46 -6.98
N THR A 125 0.61 -3.14 -7.47
CA THR A 125 -0.63 -3.76 -7.01
C THR A 125 -1.51 -4.05 -8.22
N PRO A 126 -1.78 -5.31 -8.55
CA PRO A 126 -2.76 -5.63 -9.57
C PRO A 126 -4.17 -5.52 -8.99
N PRO A 127 -5.10 -4.78 -9.61
CA PRO A 127 -6.51 -4.83 -9.22
C PRO A 127 -7.13 -6.15 -9.71
N ALA A 128 -6.87 -7.21 -8.96
CA ALA A 128 -7.25 -8.58 -9.29
C ALA A 128 -8.45 -9.04 -8.46
N GLY A 129 -9.27 -9.90 -9.04
CA GLY A 129 -10.24 -10.73 -8.34
C GLY A 129 -9.69 -12.15 -8.12
N GLY A 130 -10.40 -13.01 -7.41
CA GLY A 130 -9.95 -14.38 -7.12
C GLY A 130 -9.60 -15.19 -8.37
N ALA A 131 -10.33 -15.00 -9.47
CA ALA A 131 -10.07 -15.69 -10.75
C ALA A 131 -8.79 -15.18 -11.46
N ASP A 132 -8.28 -14.02 -11.10
CA ASP A 132 -7.14 -13.38 -11.76
C ASP A 132 -5.79 -13.74 -11.12
N MET A 133 -5.79 -14.35 -9.92
CA MET A 133 -4.60 -14.53 -9.09
C MET A 133 -3.43 -15.19 -9.84
N GLN A 134 -3.69 -16.16 -10.72
CA GLN A 134 -2.64 -16.86 -11.47
C GLN A 134 -2.02 -16.02 -12.60
N VAL A 135 -2.75 -15.03 -13.11
CA VAL A 135 -2.31 -14.20 -14.24
C VAL A 135 -1.87 -12.82 -13.82
N ALA A 136 -2.34 -12.34 -12.68
CA ALA A 136 -2.04 -11.01 -12.15
C ALA A 136 -0.66 -10.94 -11.48
N PHE A 137 -0.13 -12.06 -11.00
CA PHE A 137 1.14 -12.16 -10.31
C PHE A 137 2.14 -13.03 -11.08
N LEU A 138 3.41 -12.64 -10.98
CA LEU A 138 4.52 -13.41 -11.55
C LEU A 138 4.95 -14.50 -10.56
N PRO A 139 5.23 -15.73 -11.03
CA PRO A 139 5.78 -16.77 -10.17
C PRO A 139 7.20 -16.38 -9.73
N SER A 140 7.45 -16.37 -8.42
CA SER A 140 8.77 -16.11 -7.84
C SER A 140 8.90 -16.81 -6.48
N GLU A 141 10.13 -17.07 -6.03
CA GLU A 141 10.38 -17.64 -4.70
C GLU A 141 9.83 -16.73 -3.59
N ASN A 142 9.99 -15.41 -3.75
CA ASN A 142 9.48 -14.43 -2.80
C ASN A 142 7.96 -14.36 -2.75
N MET A 143 7.25 -14.78 -3.81
CA MET A 143 5.79 -14.89 -3.78
C MET A 143 5.32 -15.93 -2.76
N GLY A 144 6.06 -17.05 -2.60
CA GLY A 144 5.79 -18.05 -1.56
C GLY A 144 5.95 -17.48 -0.14
N LEU A 145 6.90 -16.59 0.07
CA LEU A 145 7.11 -15.93 1.36
C LEU A 145 5.96 -14.99 1.75
N THR A 146 5.23 -14.45 0.77
CA THR A 146 4.08 -13.56 1.00
C THR A 146 3.02 -14.17 1.92
N PHE A 147 2.93 -15.51 1.99
CA PHE A 147 1.94 -16.23 2.77
C PHE A 147 2.53 -17.07 3.89
N LYS A 148 3.85 -17.03 4.10
CA LYS A 148 4.54 -17.79 5.14
C LYS A 148 4.43 -17.09 6.50
N ASP A 149 4.02 -17.81 7.55
CA ASP A 149 3.77 -17.25 8.88
C ASP A 149 5.04 -16.71 9.57
N GLN A 150 6.16 -17.43 9.51
CA GLN A 150 7.41 -17.02 10.15
C GLN A 150 8.56 -17.00 9.15
N PHE A 151 9.34 -15.92 9.18
CA PHE A 151 10.55 -15.79 8.40
C PHE A 151 11.78 -16.16 9.22
N THR A 152 12.74 -16.83 8.57
CA THR A 152 14.13 -16.76 9.00
C THR A 152 14.70 -15.37 8.67
N GLU A 153 15.85 -15.00 9.24
CA GLU A 153 16.48 -13.72 8.89
C GLU A 153 16.83 -13.63 7.39
N GLU A 154 17.24 -14.75 6.78
CA GLU A 154 17.56 -14.83 5.35
C GLU A 154 16.30 -14.59 4.50
N GLU A 155 15.18 -15.21 4.84
CA GLU A 155 13.90 -15.00 4.16
C GLU A 155 13.37 -13.57 4.34
N ALA A 156 13.49 -13.01 5.54
CA ALA A 156 13.11 -11.63 5.80
C ALA A 156 13.97 -10.65 4.97
N ARG A 157 15.27 -10.92 4.85
CA ARG A 157 16.19 -10.15 4.02
C ARG A 157 15.85 -10.26 2.53
N SER A 158 15.56 -11.49 2.06
CA SER A 158 15.14 -11.73 0.67
C SER A 158 13.84 -11.00 0.34
N GLN A 159 12.85 -11.09 1.23
CA GLN A 159 11.55 -10.40 1.05
C GLN A 159 11.71 -8.87 1.07
N ALA A 160 12.49 -8.33 2.01
CA ALA A 160 12.76 -6.90 2.08
C ALA A 160 13.51 -6.40 0.83
N GLN A 161 14.49 -7.19 0.33
CA GLN A 161 15.25 -6.84 -0.88
C GLN A 161 14.36 -6.84 -2.13
N ALA A 162 13.52 -7.87 -2.28
CA ALA A 162 12.60 -7.94 -3.41
C ALA A 162 11.57 -6.78 -3.39
N GLY A 163 11.13 -6.39 -2.19
CA GLY A 163 10.25 -5.24 -1.99
C GLY A 163 10.93 -3.90 -2.31
N ALA A 164 12.15 -3.69 -1.83
CA ALA A 164 12.90 -2.44 -2.05
C ALA A 164 13.42 -2.30 -3.49
N GLY A 165 13.70 -3.43 -4.14
CA GLY A 165 14.26 -3.51 -5.49
C GLY A 165 15.67 -4.11 -5.53
N GLU A 166 15.98 -4.81 -6.60
CA GLU A 166 17.30 -5.42 -6.82
C GLU A 166 18.39 -4.34 -6.86
N GLY A 167 19.50 -4.61 -6.18
CA GLY A 167 20.65 -3.69 -6.13
C GLY A 167 20.46 -2.45 -5.27
N VAL A 168 19.29 -2.25 -4.68
CA VAL A 168 19.05 -1.16 -3.72
C VAL A 168 19.65 -1.55 -2.36
N PRO A 169 20.49 -0.71 -1.73
CA PRO A 169 20.94 -0.97 -0.37
C PRO A 169 19.75 -1.07 0.60
N LEU A 170 19.70 -2.16 1.38
CA LEU A 170 18.69 -2.30 2.43
C LEU A 170 19.07 -1.43 3.63
N GLU A 171 18.16 -0.56 4.02
CA GLU A 171 18.25 0.13 5.30
C GLU A 171 18.00 -0.86 6.44
N PRO A 172 18.70 -0.73 7.59
CA PRO A 172 18.54 -1.66 8.72
C PRO A 172 17.10 -1.83 9.20
N TRP A 173 16.29 -0.77 9.12
CA TRP A 173 14.88 -0.80 9.51
C TRP A 173 14.02 -1.68 8.59
N MET A 174 14.39 -1.84 7.30
CA MET A 174 13.62 -2.70 6.37
C MET A 174 13.65 -4.17 6.80
N LEU A 175 14.84 -4.66 7.17
CA LEU A 175 14.97 -6.00 7.73
C LEU A 175 14.25 -6.12 9.08
N ALA A 176 14.42 -5.12 9.96
CA ALA A 176 13.74 -5.07 11.24
C ALA A 176 12.22 -5.10 11.09
N ALA A 177 11.65 -4.34 10.14
CA ALA A 177 10.21 -4.34 9.85
C ALA A 177 9.72 -5.71 9.36
N ALA A 178 10.47 -6.36 8.46
CA ALA A 178 10.12 -7.69 7.95
C ALA A 178 10.14 -8.76 9.07
N MET A 179 11.10 -8.69 9.98
CA MET A 179 11.20 -9.58 11.13
C MET A 179 10.15 -9.29 12.21
N ARG A 180 9.77 -8.00 12.38
CA ARG A 180 8.80 -7.55 13.38
C ARG A 180 7.37 -7.94 13.03
N ALA A 181 7.04 -7.99 11.74
CA ALA A 181 5.67 -8.24 11.30
C ALA A 181 5.07 -9.49 11.98
N ASP A 182 3.86 -9.35 12.53
CA ASP A 182 3.12 -10.47 13.14
C ASP A 182 2.80 -11.52 12.06
N GLY A 183 3.60 -12.57 12.01
CA GLY A 183 3.52 -13.57 10.96
C GLY A 183 2.14 -14.19 10.74
N ARG A 184 1.26 -14.15 11.75
CA ARG A 184 -0.12 -14.66 11.66
C ARG A 184 -0.93 -13.98 10.55
N PHE A 185 -0.61 -12.72 10.21
CA PHE A 185 -1.38 -12.00 9.20
C PHE A 185 -1.29 -12.67 7.81
N ARG A 186 -0.16 -13.25 7.44
CA ARG A 186 0.07 -13.80 6.10
C ARG A 186 -0.84 -14.99 5.78
N PRO A 187 -0.88 -16.07 6.60
CA PRO A 187 -1.81 -17.18 6.35
C PRO A 187 -3.27 -16.78 6.53
N LEU A 188 -3.60 -15.87 7.46
CA LEU A 188 -4.98 -15.41 7.65
C LEU A 188 -5.46 -14.58 6.45
N MET A 189 -4.61 -13.73 5.89
CA MET A 189 -4.90 -12.99 4.67
C MET A 189 -5.14 -13.93 3.48
N LEU A 190 -4.30 -14.97 3.31
CA LEU A 190 -4.52 -15.98 2.27
C LEU A 190 -5.84 -16.73 2.47
N GLN A 191 -6.13 -17.13 3.70
CA GLN A 191 -7.40 -17.80 4.03
C GLN A 191 -8.60 -16.91 3.69
N ALA A 192 -8.56 -15.62 4.07
CA ALA A 192 -9.62 -14.65 3.77
C ALA A 192 -9.84 -14.49 2.25
N ALA A 193 -8.75 -14.42 1.47
CA ALA A 193 -8.83 -14.35 0.02
C ALA A 193 -9.45 -15.62 -0.59
N ILE A 194 -9.10 -16.83 -0.10
CA ILE A 194 -9.69 -18.10 -0.54
C ILE A 194 -11.19 -18.15 -0.18
N GLU A 195 -11.57 -17.66 0.98
CA GLU A 195 -12.97 -17.59 1.46
C GLU A 195 -13.78 -16.48 0.78
N GLY A 196 -13.16 -15.63 -0.06
CA GLY A 196 -13.83 -14.55 -0.78
C GLY A 196 -14.31 -13.41 0.14
N LYS A 197 -13.61 -13.16 1.24
CA LYS A 197 -13.92 -12.07 2.18
C LYS A 197 -13.49 -10.70 1.65
N ASP A 198 -12.42 -10.68 0.86
CA ASP A 198 -11.91 -9.45 0.26
C ASP A 198 -12.73 -9.07 -0.98
N LEU A 199 -12.86 -7.78 -1.25
CA LEU A 199 -13.56 -7.32 -2.43
C LEU A 199 -12.77 -7.60 -3.72
N ASP A 200 -13.50 -7.81 -4.82
CA ASP A 200 -12.91 -8.00 -6.14
C ASP A 200 -12.30 -6.69 -6.67
N GLY A 201 -10.98 -6.62 -6.68
CA GLY A 201 -10.22 -5.44 -7.13
C GLY A 201 -10.50 -5.07 -8.59
N ARG A 202 -10.70 -6.06 -9.48
CA ARG A 202 -11.05 -5.81 -10.89
C ARG A 202 -12.42 -5.14 -11.01
N LYS A 203 -13.39 -5.60 -10.23
CA LYS A 203 -14.72 -4.99 -10.18
C LYS A 203 -14.64 -3.57 -9.64
N ILE A 204 -13.85 -3.33 -8.60
CA ILE A 204 -13.64 -1.98 -8.05
C ILE A 204 -13.05 -1.06 -9.13
N ALA A 205 -11.94 -1.46 -9.76
CA ALA A 205 -11.30 -0.68 -10.82
C ALA A 205 -12.24 -0.35 -11.98
N GLY A 206 -13.11 -1.32 -12.35
CA GLY A 206 -14.07 -1.18 -13.44
C GLY A 206 -15.33 -0.37 -13.09
N THR A 207 -15.60 -0.08 -11.81
CA THR A 207 -16.85 0.56 -11.39
C THR A 207 -16.68 1.83 -10.56
N ALA A 208 -15.54 2.02 -9.86
CA ALA A 208 -15.30 3.18 -9.02
C ALA A 208 -15.29 4.49 -9.83
N PRO A 209 -16.08 5.49 -9.46
CA PRO A 209 -16.16 6.76 -10.18
C PRO A 209 -14.98 7.70 -9.86
N GLN A 210 -14.30 7.50 -8.73
CA GLN A 210 -13.18 8.33 -8.31
C GLN A 210 -11.96 8.06 -9.22
N PRO A 211 -11.07 9.03 -9.42
CA PRO A 211 -9.81 8.83 -10.14
C PRO A 211 -8.95 7.74 -9.50
N LEU A 212 -8.46 6.81 -10.32
CA LEU A 212 -7.52 5.75 -9.90
C LEU A 212 -6.23 5.87 -10.73
N ALA A 213 -5.12 6.20 -10.10
CA ALA A 213 -3.80 6.10 -10.70
C ALA A 213 -3.22 4.70 -10.48
N VAL A 214 -2.69 4.10 -11.54
CA VAL A 214 -2.00 2.80 -11.51
C VAL A 214 -0.58 3.00 -11.99
N VAL A 215 0.39 2.77 -11.08
CA VAL A 215 1.81 3.00 -11.33
C VAL A 215 2.60 1.75 -10.96
N THR A 216 3.54 1.36 -11.79
CA THR A 216 4.33 0.15 -11.58
C THR A 216 5.76 0.35 -12.07
N GLY A 217 6.69 -0.48 -11.60
CA GLY A 217 8.03 -0.55 -12.16
C GLY A 217 8.07 -1.39 -13.44
N GLY A 218 8.94 -1.04 -14.37
CA GLY A 218 9.15 -1.84 -15.59
C GLY A 218 9.85 -3.18 -15.33
N ALA A 219 10.64 -3.26 -14.24
CA ALA A 219 11.31 -4.46 -13.74
C ALA A 219 10.60 -5.05 -12.49
N GLU A 220 9.29 -5.03 -12.48
CA GLU A 220 8.44 -5.52 -11.40
C GLU A 220 8.61 -7.04 -11.18
N PRO A 221 9.01 -7.50 -9.97
CA PRO A 221 9.28 -8.92 -9.73
C PRO A 221 8.04 -9.73 -9.32
N PHE A 222 6.94 -9.08 -8.95
CA PHE A 222 5.75 -9.73 -8.39
C PHE A 222 4.51 -9.58 -9.26
N VAL A 223 4.37 -8.44 -9.92
CA VAL A 223 3.15 -8.06 -10.63
C VAL A 223 3.33 -8.21 -12.13
N ASN A 224 2.37 -8.83 -12.78
CA ASN A 224 2.33 -8.91 -14.24
C ASN A 224 1.85 -7.59 -14.85
N ASN A 225 2.76 -6.83 -15.43
CA ASN A 225 2.45 -5.54 -16.06
C ASN A 225 1.49 -5.66 -17.26
N GLU A 226 1.50 -6.79 -17.98
CA GLU A 226 0.54 -7.04 -19.08
C GLU A 226 -0.88 -7.17 -18.49
N PHE A 227 -1.02 -7.82 -17.34
CA PHE A 227 -2.30 -7.88 -16.64
C PHE A 227 -2.80 -6.49 -16.29
N LEU A 228 -1.95 -5.62 -15.70
CA LEU A 228 -2.34 -4.25 -15.35
C LEU A 228 -2.90 -3.48 -16.55
N THR A 229 -2.27 -3.61 -17.72
CA THR A 229 -2.71 -2.92 -18.94
C THR A 229 -3.97 -3.53 -19.56
N SER A 230 -4.29 -4.80 -19.24
CA SER A 230 -5.48 -5.50 -19.74
C SER A 230 -6.75 -5.23 -18.96
N VAL A 231 -6.64 -4.67 -17.74
CA VAL A 231 -7.79 -4.37 -16.87
C VAL A 231 -8.60 -3.22 -17.45
N THR A 232 -9.92 -3.35 -17.40
CA THR A 232 -10.83 -2.24 -17.72
C THR A 232 -11.00 -1.36 -16.49
N TYR A 233 -10.62 -0.11 -16.60
CA TYR A 233 -10.75 0.92 -15.57
C TYR A 233 -11.87 1.89 -15.93
N ARG A 234 -12.73 2.22 -14.97
CA ARG A 234 -13.79 3.22 -15.19
C ARG A 234 -13.25 4.64 -15.27
N ASN A 235 -12.30 4.97 -14.40
CA ASN A 235 -11.72 6.33 -14.30
C ASN A 235 -10.21 6.24 -14.03
N LEU A 236 -9.49 5.70 -15.03
CA LEU A 236 -8.03 5.60 -14.96
C LEU A 236 -7.42 6.98 -15.17
N TRP A 237 -6.66 7.45 -14.20
CA TRP A 237 -5.97 8.73 -14.28
C TRP A 237 -5.00 8.75 -15.48
N ASP A 238 -5.00 9.86 -16.23
CA ASP A 238 -4.21 10.05 -17.46
C ASP A 238 -4.52 9.00 -18.57
N GLY A 239 -5.58 8.21 -18.38
CA GLY A 239 -6.04 7.20 -19.36
C GLY A 239 -5.08 6.02 -19.58
N LYS A 240 -4.06 5.84 -18.71
CA LYS A 240 -3.04 4.79 -18.88
C LYS A 240 -2.46 4.30 -17.56
N VAL A 241 -1.92 3.10 -17.59
CA VAL A 241 -1.02 2.59 -16.56
C VAL A 241 0.37 3.22 -16.76
N HIS A 242 0.93 3.79 -15.70
CA HIS A 242 2.27 4.37 -15.74
C HIS A 242 3.32 3.32 -15.39
N VAL A 243 4.11 2.93 -16.37
CA VAL A 243 5.24 2.01 -16.19
C VAL A 243 6.53 2.83 -16.07
N LEU A 244 7.23 2.69 -14.96
CA LEU A 244 8.49 3.39 -14.70
C LEU A 244 9.66 2.45 -15.06
N ASP A 245 10.14 2.57 -16.30
CA ASP A 245 11.18 1.70 -16.86
C ASP A 245 12.42 1.63 -15.96
N GLY A 246 12.95 0.41 -15.79
CA GLY A 246 14.13 0.12 -15.00
C GLY A 246 13.91 0.08 -13.49
N LEU A 247 12.72 0.42 -13.01
CA LEU A 247 12.38 0.37 -11.58
C LEU A 247 11.61 -0.92 -11.25
N GLY A 248 11.78 -1.41 -10.02
CA GLY A 248 11.11 -2.61 -9.50
C GLY A 248 9.86 -2.27 -8.69
N HIS A 249 9.61 -3.05 -7.63
CA HIS A 249 8.37 -3.06 -6.85
C HIS A 249 8.10 -1.76 -6.04
N ALA A 250 9.16 -1.07 -5.61
CA ALA A 250 9.05 0.20 -4.88
C ALA A 250 9.68 1.37 -5.67
N PRO A 251 9.09 1.79 -6.80
CA PRO A 251 9.65 2.87 -7.62
C PRO A 251 9.75 4.20 -6.86
N PHE A 252 8.88 4.43 -5.88
CA PHE A 252 8.90 5.60 -5.00
C PHE A 252 10.11 5.63 -4.06
N TRP A 253 10.72 4.47 -3.81
CA TRP A 253 11.97 4.33 -3.05
C TRP A 253 13.19 4.35 -3.97
N GLN A 254 13.13 3.68 -5.12
CA GLN A 254 14.26 3.54 -6.04
C GLN A 254 14.61 4.85 -6.77
N ASP A 255 13.60 5.55 -7.28
CA ASP A 255 13.74 6.85 -7.98
C ASP A 255 12.65 7.82 -7.48
N ALA A 256 12.83 8.29 -6.24
CA ALA A 256 11.88 9.21 -5.62
C ALA A 256 11.66 10.51 -6.43
N PRO A 257 12.67 11.14 -7.05
CA PRO A 257 12.42 12.33 -7.87
C PRO A 257 11.44 12.08 -9.02
N ARG A 258 11.62 11.00 -9.77
CA ARG A 258 10.75 10.63 -10.89
C ARG A 258 9.34 10.27 -10.43
N PHE A 259 9.24 9.48 -9.37
CA PHE A 259 7.96 9.10 -8.77
C PHE A 259 7.23 10.31 -8.19
N ASN A 260 7.93 11.15 -7.42
CA ASN A 260 7.35 12.33 -6.77
C ASN A 260 6.83 13.36 -7.78
N ALA A 261 7.51 13.54 -8.91
CA ALA A 261 7.02 14.42 -9.98
C ALA A 261 5.66 13.93 -10.51
N LEU A 262 5.50 12.62 -10.71
CA LEU A 262 4.25 12.03 -11.17
C LEU A 262 3.16 12.11 -10.10
N LEU A 263 3.48 11.76 -8.85
CA LEU A 263 2.55 11.85 -7.72
C LEU A 263 2.08 13.28 -7.48
N SER A 264 2.99 14.29 -7.54
CA SER A 264 2.63 15.70 -7.38
C SER A 264 1.61 16.13 -8.44
N ARG A 265 1.82 15.74 -9.71
CA ARG A 265 0.87 16.04 -10.79
C ARG A 265 -0.51 15.43 -10.52
N PHE A 266 -0.55 14.15 -10.10
CA PHE A 266 -1.81 13.49 -9.73
C PHE A 266 -2.52 14.25 -8.62
N LEU A 267 -1.82 14.54 -7.52
CA LEU A 267 -2.39 15.24 -6.38
C LEU A 267 -2.92 16.62 -6.77
N ASP A 268 -2.17 17.38 -7.58
CA ASP A 268 -2.59 18.70 -8.07
C ASP A 268 -3.87 18.64 -8.91
N GLU A 269 -4.10 17.55 -9.64
CA GLU A 269 -5.28 17.38 -10.50
C GLU A 269 -6.52 16.92 -9.71
N VAL A 270 -6.35 16.03 -8.72
CA VAL A 270 -7.50 15.42 -8.01
C VAL A 270 -7.95 16.19 -6.76
N THR A 271 -7.17 17.19 -6.31
CA THR A 271 -7.48 17.99 -5.11
C THR A 271 -7.90 19.43 -5.42
N ARG A 272 -8.14 19.76 -6.68
CA ARG A 272 -8.62 21.07 -7.11
C ARG A 272 -10.07 21.34 -6.75
#